data_ae6468c75c63cb4003727916c103b334
#
_entry.id   ae6468c75c63cb4003727916c103b334
#
_cell.length_a   1.000
_cell.length_b   1.000
_cell.length_c   1.000
_cell.angle_alpha   90.00
_cell.angle_beta   90.00
_cell.angle_gamma   90.00
#
_symmetry.space_group_name_H-M   'P 1'
#
loop_
_entity.id
_entity.type
_entity.pdbx_description
1 polymer ?
#
loop_
_entity_poly.entity_id
_entity_poly.type
_entity_poly.pdbx_seq_one_letter_code
_entity_poly.pdbx_strand_id
1 'polypeptide(L)'
;MSRGLGDVYKRQIKRGETDLGLYCLYYHFNRYLLISSSRPGSQPANLQGIWSESTRPVWSSNWTININTEMNYWPAGICNLSECFEPLLCMLEEMSEAGKETAKNYFHCRGWVANHNVDIWRQTEPVAGLAKYAYWPMGGVWLSAQIFDYYKYTGNRNLLKNRIYPVMSGAARFCLDWLEEGEDGKYRTPLSTSPENTFLDEAGRECAVSAGSTMDLALIKELFQNLSLAAEVLEIQDDIVEEVRKVWIKLPEYQIGQYGQIQEWEKDFPEQDPGHRHFSGVVGFHPGTTINPYDTPELVEGVRRFIERRLQYGGGHIGWSCAWLINLCARLGDGNSALFFLANLLKKSSYDNLFDLHPPLGESKGEREVFQIDGNFGAASGIASMLLRSCYGMIELLPALPDAWKSGRMEGLLAEGGVEVSIEWKDHQLVLAVLKSCVSQEIEVRCCGQKWKIHLQENEEKVIKG
;
A
#
# COMPACT_ATOMS: atom_id res chain seq x y z
N MET A 1 4.40 -8.97 -31.44
CA MET A 1 4.15 -7.90 -30.46
C MET A 1 3.40 -6.76 -31.11
N SER A 2 2.25 -6.42 -30.62
CA SER A 2 1.42 -5.33 -31.16
C SER A 2 2.08 -3.99 -30.87
N ARG A 3 2.74 -3.41 -31.86
CA ARG A 3 3.33 -2.05 -31.86
C ARG A 3 2.28 -1.02 -32.26
N GLY A 4 1.09 -1.00 -31.79
CA GLY A 4 0.15 -0.16 -32.51
C GLY A 4 -0.73 0.79 -31.71
N LEU A 5 -1.31 0.37 -30.62
CA LEU A 5 -2.31 1.21 -29.93
C LEU A 5 -1.68 2.05 -28.82
N GLY A 6 -0.82 1.51 -27.99
CA GLY A 6 -0.14 2.26 -26.93
C GLY A 6 0.68 3.45 -27.44
N ASP A 7 1.36 3.30 -28.58
CA ASP A 7 2.17 4.34 -29.22
C ASP A 7 1.38 5.60 -29.60
N VAL A 8 0.16 5.44 -30.13
CA VAL A 8 -0.67 6.58 -30.58
C VAL A 8 -1.15 7.37 -29.39
N TYR A 9 -1.73 6.70 -28.40
CA TYR A 9 -2.26 7.33 -27.18
C TYR A 9 -1.16 7.98 -26.33
N LYS A 10 -0.03 7.30 -26.18
CA LYS A 10 1.11 7.83 -25.43
C LYS A 10 1.71 9.08 -26.07
N ARG A 11 1.74 9.18 -27.42
CA ARG A 11 2.17 10.39 -28.13
C ARG A 11 1.26 11.59 -27.86
N GLN A 12 -0.04 11.38 -27.68
CA GLN A 12 -0.99 12.43 -27.33
C GLN A 12 -0.68 12.99 -25.93
N ILE A 13 -0.51 12.13 -24.92
CA ILE A 13 -0.12 12.58 -23.58
C ILE A 13 1.26 13.24 -23.58
N LYS A 14 2.24 12.72 -24.30
CA LYS A 14 3.56 13.35 -24.46
C LYS A 14 3.48 14.76 -25.05
N ARG A 15 2.46 15.05 -25.87
CA ARG A 15 2.16 16.39 -26.42
C ARG A 15 1.36 17.28 -25.48
N GLY A 16 1.02 16.81 -24.29
CA GLY A 16 0.21 17.55 -23.32
C GLY A 16 -1.30 17.45 -23.55
N GLU A 17 -1.75 16.59 -24.47
CA GLU A 17 -3.17 16.32 -24.69
C GLU A 17 -3.70 15.40 -23.58
N THR A 18 -4.95 15.62 -23.17
CA THR A 18 -5.64 14.74 -22.21
C THR A 18 -6.39 13.68 -23.00
N ASP A 19 -6.02 12.42 -22.83
CA ASP A 19 -6.72 11.28 -23.42
C ASP A 19 -7.38 10.44 -22.31
N LEU A 20 -8.67 10.65 -22.11
CA LEU A 20 -9.45 9.91 -21.10
C LEU A 20 -9.55 8.42 -21.44
N GLY A 21 -9.56 8.06 -22.72
CA GLY A 21 -9.58 6.67 -23.17
C GLY A 21 -8.32 5.91 -22.79
N LEU A 22 -7.16 6.58 -22.77
CA LEU A 22 -5.91 5.96 -22.33
C LEU A 22 -5.92 5.64 -20.84
N TYR A 23 -6.49 6.49 -19.98
CA TYR A 23 -6.59 6.19 -18.54
C TYR A 23 -7.51 4.98 -18.31
N CYS A 24 -8.62 4.87 -19.02
CA CYS A 24 -9.49 3.68 -18.99
C CYS A 24 -8.75 2.43 -19.46
N LEU A 25 -8.06 2.51 -20.59
CA LEU A 25 -7.24 1.41 -21.13
C LEU A 25 -6.16 0.99 -20.14
N TYR A 26 -5.45 1.95 -19.53
CA TYR A 26 -4.39 1.67 -18.58
C TYR A 26 -4.90 1.00 -17.32
N TYR A 27 -6.05 1.45 -16.78
CA TYR A 27 -6.72 0.79 -15.67
C TYR A 27 -7.05 -0.67 -15.96
N HIS A 28 -7.70 -0.95 -17.09
CA HIS A 28 -8.06 -2.31 -17.48
C HIS A 28 -6.85 -3.17 -17.84
N PHE A 29 -5.84 -2.59 -18.45
CA PHE A 29 -4.58 -3.28 -18.73
C PHE A 29 -3.89 -3.73 -17.44
N ASN A 30 -3.81 -2.87 -16.44
CA ASN A 30 -3.21 -3.20 -15.17
C ASN A 30 -4.02 -4.26 -14.38
N ARG A 31 -5.35 -4.24 -14.46
CA ARG A 31 -6.19 -5.34 -13.96
C ARG A 31 -5.88 -6.65 -14.67
N TYR A 32 -5.77 -6.62 -15.99
CA TYR A 32 -5.37 -7.78 -16.77
C TYR A 32 -4.01 -8.33 -16.35
N LEU A 33 -3.02 -7.46 -16.11
CA LEU A 33 -1.70 -7.88 -15.65
C LEU A 33 -1.78 -8.60 -14.29
N LEU A 34 -2.55 -8.11 -13.33
CA LEU A 34 -2.72 -8.76 -12.04
C LEU A 34 -3.45 -10.12 -12.17
N ILE A 35 -4.54 -10.16 -12.92
CA ILE A 35 -5.28 -11.40 -13.21
C ILE A 35 -4.36 -12.45 -13.86
N SER A 36 -3.45 -12.04 -14.73
CA SER A 36 -2.56 -12.95 -15.46
C SER A 36 -1.38 -13.44 -14.62
N SER A 37 -0.94 -12.67 -13.62
CA SER A 37 0.28 -12.95 -12.84
C SER A 37 0.03 -13.45 -11.42
N SER A 38 -1.21 -13.43 -10.93
CA SER A 38 -1.54 -13.86 -9.56
C SER A 38 -2.90 -14.54 -9.50
N ARG A 39 -2.93 -15.86 -9.72
CA ARG A 39 -4.13 -16.68 -9.70
C ARG A 39 -4.01 -17.81 -8.67
N PRO A 40 -5.11 -18.26 -8.08
CA PRO A 40 -5.09 -19.45 -7.22
C PRO A 40 -4.31 -20.61 -7.85
N GLY A 41 -3.35 -21.18 -7.11
CA GLY A 41 -2.46 -22.24 -7.57
C GLY A 41 -1.18 -21.75 -8.27
N SER A 42 -0.97 -20.44 -8.43
CA SER A 42 0.29 -19.85 -8.91
C SER A 42 1.13 -19.27 -7.77
N GLN A 43 2.35 -18.81 -8.10
CA GLN A 43 3.11 -17.92 -7.23
C GLN A 43 2.52 -16.49 -7.30
N PRO A 44 2.74 -15.64 -6.28
CA PRO A 44 2.39 -14.22 -6.36
C PRO A 44 3.13 -13.51 -7.49
N ALA A 45 2.60 -12.39 -7.98
CA ALA A 45 3.32 -11.52 -8.90
C ALA A 45 4.64 -11.04 -8.26
N ASN A 46 5.78 -11.36 -8.89
CA ASN A 46 7.09 -10.87 -8.46
C ASN A 46 7.37 -9.46 -9.01
N LEU A 47 8.60 -8.94 -8.89
CA LEU A 47 8.99 -7.60 -9.39
C LEU A 47 8.67 -7.36 -10.88
N GLN A 48 8.65 -8.42 -11.71
CA GLN A 48 8.26 -8.36 -13.11
C GLN A 48 6.95 -9.10 -13.42
N GLY A 49 6.13 -9.39 -12.39
CA GLY A 49 4.93 -10.22 -12.54
C GLY A 49 5.30 -11.65 -12.96
N ILE A 50 5.11 -11.97 -14.22
CA ILE A 50 5.55 -13.23 -14.88
C ILE A 50 6.30 -12.95 -16.19
N TRP A 51 6.63 -11.69 -16.48
CA TRP A 51 7.15 -11.24 -17.79
C TRP A 51 8.66 -10.91 -17.77
N SER A 52 9.48 -11.76 -17.15
CA SER A 52 10.93 -11.62 -17.26
C SER A 52 11.46 -12.36 -18.48
N GLU A 53 12.23 -11.67 -19.33
CA GLU A 53 12.92 -12.26 -20.47
C GLU A 53 14.34 -12.77 -20.10
N SER A 54 14.82 -12.44 -18.91
CA SER A 54 16.19 -12.73 -18.50
C SER A 54 16.27 -13.95 -17.61
N THR A 55 17.29 -14.78 -17.83
CA THR A 55 17.67 -15.86 -16.89
C THR A 55 18.42 -15.32 -15.67
N ARG A 56 18.85 -14.06 -15.70
CA ARG A 56 19.44 -13.30 -14.58
C ARG A 56 18.78 -11.93 -14.53
N PRO A 57 17.51 -11.86 -14.09
CA PRO A 57 16.79 -10.60 -14.03
C PRO A 57 17.40 -9.69 -12.95
N VAL A 58 17.18 -8.40 -13.10
CA VAL A 58 17.55 -7.43 -12.07
C VAL A 58 16.79 -7.77 -10.80
N TRP A 59 17.47 -7.65 -9.65
CA TRP A 59 16.96 -8.04 -8.31
C TRP A 59 16.41 -9.48 -8.27
N SER A 60 16.90 -10.36 -9.13
CA SER A 60 16.55 -11.79 -9.19
C SER A 60 15.04 -12.06 -9.43
N SER A 61 14.25 -11.08 -9.87
CA SER A 61 12.78 -11.15 -9.91
C SER A 61 12.19 -11.68 -8.61
N ASN A 62 12.74 -11.27 -7.47
CA ASN A 62 12.28 -11.72 -6.16
C ASN A 62 10.97 -11.02 -5.76
N TRP A 63 10.47 -11.34 -4.57
CA TRP A 63 9.43 -10.58 -3.89
C TRP A 63 10.09 -9.62 -2.91
N THR A 64 10.26 -8.37 -3.35
CA THR A 64 10.74 -7.30 -2.48
C THR A 64 9.56 -6.80 -1.66
N ILE A 65 9.65 -6.96 -0.33
CA ILE A 65 8.56 -6.71 0.63
C ILE A 65 8.85 -5.50 1.52
N ASN A 66 9.35 -4.42 0.92
CA ASN A 66 9.49 -3.12 1.56
C ASN A 66 8.69 -2.01 0.84
N ILE A 67 7.96 -2.36 -0.22
CA ILE A 67 6.95 -1.61 -0.98
C ILE A 67 6.43 -2.39 -2.19
N ASN A 68 7.29 -3.09 -2.95
CA ASN A 68 6.96 -3.56 -4.30
C ASN A 68 5.86 -4.62 -4.27
N THR A 69 6.04 -5.68 -3.49
CA THR A 69 5.02 -6.74 -3.36
C THR A 69 3.75 -6.19 -2.73
N GLU A 70 3.85 -5.32 -1.76
CA GLU A 70 2.71 -4.68 -1.13
C GLU A 70 1.88 -3.90 -2.15
N MET A 71 2.54 -3.06 -2.97
CA MET A 71 1.89 -2.27 -4.02
C MET A 71 1.28 -3.16 -5.11
N ASN A 72 1.88 -4.32 -5.41
CA ASN A 72 1.31 -5.28 -6.36
C ASN A 72 -0.11 -5.71 -5.98
N TYR A 73 -0.45 -5.71 -4.69
CA TYR A 73 -1.74 -6.17 -4.19
C TYR A 73 -2.70 -5.05 -3.76
N TRP A 74 -2.30 -3.77 -3.81
CA TRP A 74 -3.22 -2.67 -3.52
C TRP A 74 -4.48 -2.66 -4.40
N PRO A 75 -4.43 -3.01 -5.71
CA PRO A 75 -5.65 -3.06 -6.52
C PRO A 75 -6.51 -4.29 -6.28
N ALA A 76 -5.99 -5.37 -5.66
CA ALA A 76 -6.69 -6.64 -5.57
C ALA A 76 -8.08 -6.52 -4.90
N GLY A 77 -8.19 -5.77 -3.79
CA GLY A 77 -9.47 -5.52 -3.14
C GLY A 77 -10.34 -4.56 -3.95
N ILE A 78 -9.94 -3.30 -4.02
CA ILE A 78 -10.76 -2.20 -4.59
C ILE A 78 -11.13 -2.40 -6.06
N CYS A 79 -10.28 -3.06 -6.87
CA CYS A 79 -10.59 -3.36 -8.27
C CYS A 79 -11.40 -4.65 -8.45
N ASN A 80 -11.96 -5.23 -7.37
CA ASN A 80 -12.78 -6.45 -7.39
C ASN A 80 -12.04 -7.65 -8.02
N LEU A 81 -10.84 -7.92 -7.51
CA LEU A 81 -9.94 -9.00 -7.92
C LEU A 81 -9.45 -9.77 -6.68
N SER A 82 -10.32 -9.96 -5.69
CA SER A 82 -9.94 -10.52 -4.38
C SER A 82 -9.34 -11.92 -4.47
N GLU A 83 -9.69 -12.71 -5.51
CA GLU A 83 -9.09 -14.02 -5.78
C GLU A 83 -7.57 -13.94 -6.06
N CYS A 84 -7.08 -12.76 -6.49
CA CYS A 84 -5.66 -12.53 -6.72
C CYS A 84 -4.85 -12.44 -5.42
N PHE A 85 -5.47 -12.27 -4.25
CA PHE A 85 -4.78 -12.37 -2.96
C PHE A 85 -4.36 -13.80 -2.60
N GLU A 86 -4.99 -14.82 -3.18
CA GLU A 86 -4.76 -16.20 -2.79
C GLU A 86 -3.28 -16.64 -2.90
N PRO A 87 -2.55 -16.36 -4.00
CA PRO A 87 -1.12 -16.68 -4.05
C PRO A 87 -0.28 -15.94 -3.01
N LEU A 88 -0.61 -14.68 -2.69
CA LEU A 88 0.07 -13.92 -1.64
C LEU A 88 -0.17 -14.54 -0.27
N LEU A 89 -1.40 -14.95 0.04
CA LEU A 89 -1.71 -15.62 1.30
C LEU A 89 -0.96 -16.96 1.43
N CYS A 90 -0.92 -17.77 0.36
CA CYS A 90 -0.13 -19.00 0.35
C CYS A 90 1.36 -18.72 0.63
N MET A 91 1.93 -17.70 -0.01
CA MET A 91 3.31 -17.30 0.25
C MET A 91 3.51 -16.88 1.71
N LEU A 92 2.59 -16.12 2.29
CA LEU A 92 2.65 -15.69 3.69
C LEU A 92 2.56 -16.87 4.67
N GLU A 93 1.72 -17.85 4.40
CA GLU A 93 1.64 -19.08 5.19
C GLU A 93 2.99 -19.82 5.19
N GLU A 94 3.61 -19.99 4.02
CA GLU A 94 4.94 -20.63 3.89
C GLU A 94 6.04 -19.78 4.58
N MET A 95 6.02 -18.45 4.40
CA MET A 95 6.94 -17.53 5.08
C MET A 95 6.76 -17.55 6.59
N SER A 96 5.53 -17.69 7.07
CA SER A 96 5.25 -17.74 8.51
C SER A 96 5.88 -18.97 9.18
N GLU A 97 6.01 -20.07 8.46
CA GLU A 97 6.72 -21.27 8.95
C GLU A 97 8.25 -21.08 8.89
N ALA A 98 8.79 -20.65 7.75
CA ALA A 98 10.23 -20.41 7.59
C ALA A 98 10.75 -19.30 8.54
N GLY A 99 9.99 -18.24 8.71
CA GLY A 99 10.34 -17.09 9.53
C GLY A 99 10.38 -17.35 11.04
N LYS A 100 9.84 -18.47 11.53
CA LYS A 100 9.96 -18.88 12.94
C LYS A 100 11.41 -19.12 13.33
N GLU A 101 12.17 -19.77 12.47
CA GLU A 101 13.60 -19.99 12.73
C GLU A 101 14.39 -18.69 12.70
N THR A 102 14.06 -17.80 11.77
CA THR A 102 14.69 -16.47 11.69
C THR A 102 14.38 -15.65 12.94
N ALA A 103 13.11 -15.60 13.38
CA ALA A 103 12.73 -14.91 14.61
C ALA A 103 13.48 -15.46 15.84
N LYS A 104 13.55 -16.78 15.97
CA LYS A 104 14.22 -17.44 17.08
C LYS A 104 15.73 -17.25 17.08
N ASN A 105 16.37 -17.46 15.92
CA ASN A 105 17.83 -17.56 15.85
C ASN A 105 18.52 -16.18 15.75
N TYR A 106 17.90 -15.22 15.07
CA TYR A 106 18.49 -13.89 14.86
C TYR A 106 17.98 -12.85 15.86
N PHE A 107 16.71 -13.00 16.33
CA PHE A 107 16.05 -11.97 17.15
C PHE A 107 15.68 -12.47 18.56
N HIS A 108 15.78 -13.80 18.83
CA HIS A 108 15.35 -14.43 20.08
C HIS A 108 13.90 -14.16 20.45
N CYS A 109 13.02 -13.99 19.43
CA CYS A 109 11.61 -13.67 19.55
C CYS A 109 10.72 -14.88 19.25
N ARG A 110 9.51 -14.87 19.80
CA ARG A 110 8.40 -15.74 19.38
C ARG A 110 7.92 -15.35 17.98
N GLY A 111 6.96 -16.11 17.48
CA GLY A 111 6.29 -15.80 16.20
C GLY A 111 7.19 -15.99 15.00
N TRP A 112 7.08 -15.10 14.01
CA TRP A 112 7.85 -15.17 12.79
C TRP A 112 8.20 -13.78 12.26
N VAL A 113 9.28 -13.70 11.50
CA VAL A 113 9.79 -12.48 10.89
C VAL A 113 10.24 -12.74 9.46
N ALA A 114 10.12 -11.75 8.59
CA ALA A 114 10.78 -11.72 7.30
C ALA A 114 11.37 -10.33 7.05
N ASN A 115 12.61 -10.32 6.56
CA ASN A 115 13.27 -9.12 6.06
C ASN A 115 12.76 -8.77 4.67
N HIS A 116 13.26 -7.70 4.06
CA HIS A 116 12.65 -7.06 2.89
C HIS A 116 12.73 -7.84 1.57
N ASN A 117 13.43 -8.97 1.48
CA ASN A 117 13.53 -9.80 0.28
C ASN A 117 13.13 -11.25 0.55
N VAL A 118 12.29 -11.78 -0.32
CA VAL A 118 11.85 -13.18 -0.29
C VAL A 118 12.11 -13.82 -1.64
N ASP A 119 12.60 -15.05 -1.63
CA ASP A 119 12.82 -15.87 -2.83
C ASP A 119 11.79 -17.00 -2.96
N ILE A 120 11.96 -17.86 -3.96
CA ILE A 120 11.08 -19.02 -4.18
C ILE A 120 11.13 -20.04 -3.02
N TRP A 121 12.20 -20.02 -2.23
CA TRP A 121 12.42 -20.91 -1.08
C TRP A 121 11.92 -20.31 0.24
N ARG A 122 11.33 -19.10 0.18
CA ARG A 122 10.83 -18.33 1.34
C ARG A 122 11.93 -17.96 2.34
N GLN A 123 13.09 -17.56 1.82
CA GLN A 123 14.13 -17.00 2.66
C GLN A 123 13.60 -15.77 3.39
N THR A 124 13.83 -15.70 4.69
CA THR A 124 13.31 -14.64 5.57
C THR A 124 14.39 -13.86 6.30
N GLU A 125 15.65 -14.35 6.25
CA GLU A 125 16.81 -13.71 6.83
C GLU A 125 17.21 -12.43 6.09
N PRO A 126 18.02 -11.55 6.71
CA PRO A 126 18.63 -10.42 6.02
C PRO A 126 19.50 -10.88 4.84
N VAL A 127 19.41 -10.18 3.71
CA VAL A 127 20.29 -10.44 2.56
C VAL A 127 21.64 -9.75 2.73
N ALA A 128 22.62 -10.06 1.86
CA ALA A 128 23.91 -9.40 1.86
C ALA A 128 23.81 -7.96 1.32
N GLY A 129 24.58 -7.03 1.88
CA GLY A 129 24.68 -5.65 1.40
C GLY A 129 24.73 -4.61 2.51
N LEU A 130 24.51 -3.35 2.12
CA LEU A 130 24.38 -2.23 3.06
C LEU A 130 23.10 -2.37 3.86
N ALA A 131 23.12 -2.01 5.14
CA ALA A 131 21.97 -2.16 6.04
C ALA A 131 20.67 -1.61 5.47
N LYS A 132 20.69 -0.43 4.83
CA LYS A 132 19.50 0.19 4.20
C LYS A 132 18.82 -0.68 3.13
N TYR A 133 19.53 -1.64 2.54
CA TYR A 133 19.04 -2.56 1.52
C TYR A 133 18.95 -4.01 2.00
N ALA A 134 19.57 -4.33 3.13
CA ALA A 134 19.75 -5.71 3.56
C ALA A 134 19.00 -6.05 4.85
N TYR A 135 18.78 -5.07 5.71
CA TYR A 135 18.26 -5.29 7.05
C TYR A 135 17.01 -4.44 7.30
N TRP A 136 15.86 -5.09 7.30
CA TRP A 136 14.59 -4.50 7.73
C TRP A 136 13.60 -5.60 8.09
N PRO A 137 13.43 -5.92 9.39
CA PRO A 137 12.66 -7.07 9.84
C PRO A 137 11.14 -6.81 9.90
N MET A 138 10.63 -5.89 9.09
CA MET A 138 9.23 -5.50 9.10
C MET A 138 8.45 -5.87 7.83
N GLY A 139 9.11 -6.50 6.83
CA GLY A 139 8.44 -6.91 5.60
C GLY A 139 7.31 -7.90 5.85
N GLY A 140 7.57 -8.92 6.68
CA GLY A 140 6.53 -9.86 7.10
C GLY A 140 5.40 -9.22 7.90
N VAL A 141 5.70 -8.19 8.70
CA VAL A 141 4.71 -7.41 9.47
C VAL A 141 3.80 -6.62 8.54
N TRP A 142 4.37 -5.93 7.53
CA TRP A 142 3.59 -5.17 6.56
C TRP A 142 2.62 -6.06 5.78
N LEU A 143 3.14 -7.14 5.19
CA LEU A 143 2.28 -8.07 4.45
C LEU A 143 1.23 -8.74 5.34
N SER A 144 1.55 -9.02 6.63
CA SER A 144 0.58 -9.55 7.60
C SER A 144 -0.53 -8.55 7.92
N ALA A 145 -0.23 -7.27 8.01
CA ALA A 145 -1.24 -6.24 8.17
C ALA A 145 -2.10 -6.10 6.91
N GLN A 146 -1.47 -6.13 5.72
CA GLN A 146 -2.15 -5.94 4.45
C GLN A 146 -3.02 -7.12 4.03
N ILE A 147 -2.65 -8.36 4.34
CA ILE A 147 -3.46 -9.53 3.95
C ILE A 147 -4.84 -9.55 4.61
N PHE A 148 -5.03 -8.77 5.68
CA PHE A 148 -6.34 -8.55 6.29
C PHE A 148 -7.33 -7.93 5.31
N ASP A 149 -6.86 -7.20 4.29
CA ASP A 149 -7.69 -6.66 3.20
C ASP A 149 -8.44 -7.77 2.45
N TYR A 150 -7.84 -8.96 2.30
CA TYR A 150 -8.55 -10.10 1.69
C TYR A 150 -9.84 -10.42 2.46
N TYR A 151 -9.81 -10.34 3.79
CA TYR A 151 -11.03 -10.46 4.60
C TYR A 151 -11.91 -9.21 4.48
N LYS A 152 -11.36 -8.00 4.59
CA LYS A 152 -12.16 -6.77 4.55
C LYS A 152 -13.01 -6.67 3.28
N TYR A 153 -12.44 -7.05 2.13
CA TYR A 153 -13.14 -7.01 0.85
C TYR A 153 -14.05 -8.21 0.58
N THR A 154 -13.84 -9.36 1.22
CA THR A 154 -14.65 -10.55 0.96
C THR A 154 -15.66 -10.88 2.06
N GLY A 155 -15.46 -10.39 3.27
CA GLY A 155 -16.25 -10.77 4.43
C GLY A 155 -16.12 -12.25 4.85
N ASN A 156 -15.15 -12.99 4.30
CA ASN A 156 -15.02 -14.43 4.52
C ASN A 156 -14.43 -14.75 5.89
N ARG A 157 -15.29 -14.97 6.89
CA ARG A 157 -14.88 -15.32 8.28
C ARG A 157 -14.11 -16.64 8.36
N ASN A 158 -14.37 -17.61 7.49
CA ASN A 158 -13.63 -18.89 7.49
C ASN A 158 -12.18 -18.68 7.03
N LEU A 159 -11.98 -17.88 5.98
CA LEU A 159 -10.68 -17.48 5.49
C LEU A 159 -9.92 -16.71 6.59
N LEU A 160 -10.56 -15.73 7.21
CA LEU A 160 -9.99 -14.97 8.32
C LEU A 160 -9.54 -15.89 9.45
N LYS A 161 -10.43 -16.76 9.95
CA LYS A 161 -10.17 -17.61 11.10
C LYS A 161 -9.04 -18.61 10.88
N ASN A 162 -9.06 -19.28 9.72
CA ASN A 162 -8.24 -20.47 9.51
C ASN A 162 -6.89 -20.16 8.87
N ARG A 163 -6.76 -19.02 8.20
CA ARG A 163 -5.56 -18.70 7.41
C ARG A 163 -4.96 -17.34 7.74
N ILE A 164 -5.74 -16.26 7.69
CA ILE A 164 -5.23 -14.88 7.89
C ILE A 164 -4.85 -14.64 9.35
N TYR A 165 -5.75 -14.95 10.30
CA TYR A 165 -5.51 -14.71 11.73
C TYR A 165 -4.25 -15.40 12.28
N PRO A 166 -3.95 -16.68 11.95
CA PRO A 166 -2.71 -17.31 12.39
C PRO A 166 -1.45 -16.60 11.91
N VAL A 167 -1.42 -16.14 10.66
CA VAL A 167 -0.30 -15.39 10.08
C VAL A 167 -0.09 -14.07 10.81
N MET A 168 -1.17 -13.28 10.99
CA MET A 168 -1.14 -12.01 11.71
C MET A 168 -0.73 -12.18 13.19
N SER A 169 -1.29 -13.19 13.87
CA SER A 169 -0.97 -13.52 15.26
C SER A 169 0.51 -13.85 15.43
N GLY A 170 1.08 -14.61 14.50
CA GLY A 170 2.50 -14.95 14.52
C GLY A 170 3.39 -13.71 14.34
N ALA A 171 3.10 -12.82 13.39
CA ALA A 171 3.83 -11.58 13.18
C ALA A 171 3.70 -10.63 14.39
N ALA A 172 2.52 -10.56 15.00
CA ALA A 172 2.30 -9.75 16.20
C ALA A 172 3.10 -10.26 17.41
N ARG A 173 3.26 -11.60 17.58
CA ARG A 173 4.14 -12.17 18.63
C ARG A 173 5.58 -11.75 18.45
N PHE A 174 6.07 -11.71 17.20
CA PHE A 174 7.40 -11.19 16.92
C PHE A 174 7.52 -9.71 17.35
N CYS A 175 6.58 -8.87 16.96
CA CYS A 175 6.60 -7.45 17.33
C CYS A 175 6.58 -7.25 18.86
N LEU A 176 5.75 -8.01 19.58
CA LEU A 176 5.65 -7.91 21.04
C LEU A 176 6.97 -8.24 21.74
N ASP A 177 7.71 -9.23 21.24
CA ASP A 177 9.00 -9.64 21.83
C ASP A 177 10.16 -8.78 21.37
N TRP A 178 10.06 -8.15 20.17
CA TRP A 178 11.12 -7.34 19.59
C TRP A 178 11.09 -5.88 20.04
N LEU A 179 9.94 -5.39 20.48
CA LEU A 179 9.81 -4.04 21.02
C LEU A 179 10.53 -3.91 22.36
N GLU A 180 11.33 -2.85 22.53
CA GLU A 180 12.02 -2.50 23.76
C GLU A 180 11.39 -1.27 24.42
N GLU A 181 11.26 -1.33 25.75
CA GLU A 181 10.78 -0.19 26.55
C GLU A 181 11.93 0.79 26.78
N GLY A 182 11.77 2.02 26.30
CA GLY A 182 12.75 3.09 26.51
C GLY A 182 12.65 3.70 27.93
N GLU A 183 13.58 4.59 28.24
CA GLU A 183 13.64 5.29 29.53
C GLU A 183 12.38 6.12 29.83
N ASP A 184 11.66 6.53 28.79
CA ASP A 184 10.39 7.26 28.85
C ASP A 184 9.16 6.34 29.04
N GLY A 185 9.37 5.03 29.16
CA GLY A 185 8.32 4.02 29.30
C GLY A 185 7.52 3.76 28.03
N LYS A 186 7.98 4.22 26.86
CA LYS A 186 7.39 3.93 25.54
C LYS A 186 8.14 2.81 24.85
N TYR A 187 7.39 1.98 24.11
CA TYR A 187 7.94 0.91 23.31
C TYR A 187 8.37 1.38 21.92
N ARG A 188 9.52 0.92 21.46
CA ARG A 188 10.07 1.19 20.13
C ARG A 188 10.84 -0.01 19.61
N THR A 189 11.03 -0.07 18.28
CA THR A 189 11.93 -1.07 17.69
C THR A 189 13.37 -0.70 18.01
N PRO A 190 14.22 -1.66 18.44
CA PRO A 190 15.58 -1.33 18.93
C PRO A 190 16.50 -0.86 17.83
N LEU A 191 16.61 -1.63 16.75
CA LEU A 191 17.44 -1.33 15.58
C LEU A 191 16.66 -1.63 14.33
N SER A 192 16.45 -0.63 13.48
CA SER A 192 15.75 -0.76 12.22
C SER A 192 16.23 0.25 11.19
N THR A 193 15.68 0.15 9.99
CA THR A 193 15.87 1.13 8.92
C THR A 193 14.53 1.75 8.58
N SER A 194 14.52 2.94 7.98
CA SER A 194 13.38 3.40 7.18
C SER A 194 13.72 3.12 5.72
N PRO A 195 13.12 2.10 5.09
CA PRO A 195 13.53 1.68 3.75
C PRO A 195 13.50 2.82 2.73
N GLU A 196 14.46 2.98 1.98
CA GLU A 196 15.88 2.66 1.93
C GLU A 196 16.67 3.92 2.19
N ASN A 197 16.13 4.72 3.15
CA ASN A 197 16.55 6.08 3.43
C ASN A 197 17.76 6.13 4.37
N THR A 198 18.42 7.28 4.40
CA THR A 198 19.56 7.57 5.26
C THR A 198 19.45 8.97 5.86
N PHE A 199 20.10 9.16 6.99
CA PHE A 199 20.18 10.42 7.70
C PHE A 199 21.64 10.76 8.01
N LEU A 200 21.87 11.99 8.43
CA LEU A 200 23.19 12.44 8.88
C LEU A 200 23.25 12.48 10.41
N ASP A 201 24.30 11.87 10.98
CA ASP A 201 24.56 11.99 12.41
C ASP A 201 25.15 13.38 12.78
N GLU A 202 25.41 13.61 14.07
CA GLU A 202 25.98 14.86 14.57
C GLU A 202 27.36 15.20 13.97
N ALA A 203 28.09 14.20 13.48
CA ALA A 203 29.37 14.37 12.79
C ALA A 203 29.21 14.53 11.26
N GLY A 204 27.98 14.55 10.73
CA GLY A 204 27.68 14.64 9.30
C GLY A 204 27.92 13.33 8.53
N ARG A 205 28.00 12.19 9.22
CA ARG A 205 28.18 10.88 8.60
C ARG A 205 26.83 10.28 8.20
N GLU A 206 26.78 9.65 7.03
CA GLU A 206 25.58 8.93 6.56
C GLU A 206 25.30 7.70 7.42
N CYS A 207 24.09 7.61 7.95
CA CYS A 207 23.59 6.52 8.77
C CYS A 207 22.27 6.00 8.20
N ALA A 208 22.02 4.70 8.33
CA ALA A 208 20.79 4.06 7.85
C ALA A 208 19.99 3.37 8.97
N VAL A 209 20.64 3.08 10.09
CA VAL A 209 20.05 2.30 11.19
C VAL A 209 19.83 3.20 12.38
N SER A 210 18.62 3.15 12.93
CA SER A 210 18.19 3.88 14.13
C SER A 210 17.16 3.05 14.90
N ALA A 211 16.92 3.39 16.15
CA ALA A 211 15.74 2.92 16.86
C ALA A 211 14.49 3.62 16.34
N GLY A 212 13.35 2.97 16.43
CA GLY A 212 12.03 3.60 16.36
C GLY A 212 11.73 4.37 15.06
N SER A 213 11.89 3.74 13.87
CA SER A 213 11.43 4.41 12.63
C SER A 213 9.91 4.59 12.64
N THR A 214 9.44 5.68 12.04
CA THR A 214 8.01 5.97 11.92
C THR A 214 7.29 4.91 11.09
N MET A 215 7.95 4.34 10.11
CA MET A 215 7.40 3.24 9.32
C MET A 215 7.14 2.00 10.18
N ASP A 216 8.10 1.60 11.02
CA ASP A 216 7.93 0.47 11.92
C ASP A 216 6.76 0.69 12.88
N LEU A 217 6.70 1.86 13.51
CA LEU A 217 5.62 2.24 14.40
C LEU A 217 4.25 2.15 13.72
N ALA A 218 4.15 2.67 12.49
CA ALA A 218 2.91 2.64 11.73
C ALA A 218 2.46 1.22 11.40
N LEU A 219 3.39 0.36 10.97
CA LEU A 219 3.10 -1.02 10.61
C LEU A 219 2.73 -1.87 11.83
N ILE A 220 3.39 -1.65 12.97
CA ILE A 220 3.02 -2.32 14.24
C ILE A 220 1.63 -1.88 14.69
N LYS A 221 1.33 -0.57 14.65
CA LYS A 221 -0.01 -0.06 14.98
C LYS A 221 -1.07 -0.67 14.05
N GLU A 222 -0.83 -0.70 12.75
CA GLU A 222 -1.77 -1.27 11.77
C GLU A 222 -2.00 -2.78 12.03
N LEU A 223 -0.93 -3.56 12.23
CA LEU A 223 -1.06 -4.98 12.53
C LEU A 223 -1.82 -5.23 13.83
N PHE A 224 -1.52 -4.49 14.90
CA PHE A 224 -2.17 -4.66 16.20
C PHE A 224 -3.65 -4.28 16.15
N GLN A 225 -3.99 -3.22 15.44
CA GLN A 225 -5.38 -2.81 15.20
C GLN A 225 -6.15 -3.87 14.42
N ASN A 226 -5.58 -4.36 13.31
CA ASN A 226 -6.18 -5.38 12.47
C ASN A 226 -6.36 -6.71 13.21
N LEU A 227 -5.36 -7.13 14.01
CA LEU A 227 -5.45 -8.34 14.81
C LEU A 227 -6.56 -8.24 15.87
N SER A 228 -6.67 -7.10 16.54
CA SER A 228 -7.72 -6.86 17.55
C SER A 228 -9.10 -6.88 16.92
N LEU A 229 -9.27 -6.24 15.75
CA LEU A 229 -10.52 -6.27 15.01
C LEU A 229 -10.85 -7.67 14.49
N ALA A 230 -9.86 -8.42 14.03
CA ALA A 230 -10.05 -9.81 13.59
C ALA A 230 -10.53 -10.71 14.75
N ALA A 231 -9.95 -10.56 15.94
CA ALA A 231 -10.38 -11.30 17.12
C ALA A 231 -11.82 -10.95 17.56
N GLU A 232 -12.19 -9.68 17.48
CA GLU A 232 -13.55 -9.21 17.74
C GLU A 232 -14.55 -9.80 16.74
N VAL A 233 -14.24 -9.71 15.44
CA VAL A 233 -15.06 -10.31 14.38
C VAL A 233 -15.23 -11.80 14.55
N LEU A 234 -14.19 -12.50 14.97
CA LEU A 234 -14.22 -13.96 15.17
C LEU A 234 -14.80 -14.37 16.52
N GLU A 235 -15.05 -13.42 17.42
CA GLU A 235 -15.54 -13.64 18.78
C GLU A 235 -14.64 -14.61 19.58
N ILE A 236 -13.31 -14.48 19.37
CA ILE A 236 -12.32 -15.31 20.05
C ILE A 236 -11.61 -14.54 21.15
N GLN A 237 -11.29 -15.25 22.23
CA GLN A 237 -10.38 -14.78 23.26
C GLN A 237 -9.01 -15.40 23.02
N ASP A 238 -8.00 -14.55 22.82
CA ASP A 238 -6.62 -14.97 22.60
C ASP A 238 -5.70 -14.10 23.45
N ASP A 239 -4.79 -14.74 24.19
CA ASP A 239 -3.86 -14.07 25.09
C ASP A 239 -3.02 -13.01 24.38
N ILE A 240 -2.73 -13.20 23.09
CA ILE A 240 -1.99 -12.23 22.29
C ILE A 240 -2.72 -10.89 22.16
N VAL A 241 -4.05 -10.90 22.09
CA VAL A 241 -4.84 -9.65 22.00
C VAL A 241 -4.71 -8.86 23.30
N GLU A 242 -4.64 -9.54 24.44
CA GLU A 242 -4.41 -8.89 25.73
C GLU A 242 -2.96 -8.36 25.84
N GLU A 243 -1.96 -9.08 25.32
CA GLU A 243 -0.58 -8.59 25.23
C GLU A 243 -0.52 -7.32 24.35
N VAL A 244 -1.14 -7.36 23.16
CA VAL A 244 -1.24 -6.23 22.23
C VAL A 244 -1.86 -5.01 22.88
N ARG A 245 -2.99 -5.15 23.60
CA ARG A 245 -3.65 -4.05 24.31
C ARG A 245 -2.75 -3.39 25.35
N LYS A 246 -1.96 -4.16 26.08
CA LYS A 246 -1.00 -3.64 27.07
C LYS A 246 0.14 -2.85 26.45
N VAL A 247 0.63 -3.31 25.28
CA VAL A 247 1.71 -2.64 24.55
C VAL A 247 1.19 -1.41 23.81
N TRP A 248 -0.01 -1.47 23.22
CA TRP A 248 -0.63 -0.39 22.44
C TRP A 248 -0.59 0.96 23.16
N ILE A 249 -0.97 1.00 24.43
CA ILE A 249 -1.03 2.24 25.24
C ILE A 249 0.35 2.84 25.52
N LYS A 250 1.40 2.06 25.32
CA LYS A 250 2.80 2.48 25.47
C LYS A 250 3.50 2.73 24.15
N LEU A 251 2.86 2.51 22.98
CA LEU A 251 3.45 2.91 21.71
C LEU A 251 3.51 4.45 21.64
N PRO A 252 4.60 5.03 21.08
CA PRO A 252 4.69 6.47 20.94
C PRO A 252 3.65 7.02 19.95
N GLU A 253 3.35 8.31 20.09
CA GLU A 253 2.60 9.03 19.07
C GLU A 253 3.51 9.41 17.89
N TYR A 254 2.89 9.62 16.72
CA TYR A 254 3.60 10.17 15.57
C TYR A 254 4.12 11.58 15.88
N GLN A 255 5.35 11.87 15.45
CA GLN A 255 5.99 13.15 15.70
C GLN A 255 5.97 14.01 14.44
N ILE A 256 5.88 15.33 14.66
CA ILE A 256 6.03 16.34 13.61
C ILE A 256 7.45 16.91 13.69
N GLY A 257 8.17 16.89 12.59
CA GLY A 257 9.55 17.39 12.49
C GLY A 257 9.64 18.90 12.27
N GLN A 258 10.86 19.40 12.20
CA GLN A 258 11.17 20.84 12.14
C GLN A 258 10.60 21.57 10.92
N TYR A 259 10.24 20.85 9.85
CA TYR A 259 9.64 21.43 8.64
C TYR A 259 8.10 21.28 8.61
N GLY A 260 7.50 20.82 9.72
CA GLY A 260 6.07 20.55 9.81
C GLY A 260 5.65 19.21 9.18
N GLN A 261 6.59 18.40 8.71
CA GLN A 261 6.36 17.09 8.13
C GLN A 261 6.20 16.00 9.21
N ILE A 262 5.58 14.88 8.87
CA ILE A 262 5.73 13.65 9.68
C ILE A 262 7.21 13.33 9.78
N GLN A 263 7.69 13.12 10.99
CA GLN A 263 9.08 12.76 11.28
C GLN A 263 9.34 11.32 10.84
N GLU A 264 10.45 11.06 10.15
CA GLU A 264 10.72 9.73 9.58
C GLU A 264 11.39 8.78 10.57
N TRP A 265 12.09 9.32 11.55
CA TRP A 265 12.85 8.59 12.55
C TRP A 265 12.40 8.98 13.95
N GLU A 266 12.78 8.23 14.97
CA GLU A 266 12.51 8.61 16.37
C GLU A 266 12.99 10.03 16.70
N LYS A 267 14.13 10.44 16.12
CA LYS A 267 14.65 11.81 16.21
C LYS A 267 14.56 12.50 14.86
N ASP A 268 14.40 13.82 14.88
CA ASP A 268 14.36 14.63 13.66
C ASP A 268 15.78 14.86 13.12
N PHE A 269 16.38 13.79 12.60
CA PHE A 269 17.70 13.84 12.02
C PHE A 269 17.75 14.64 10.73
N PRO A 270 18.89 15.30 10.42
CA PRO A 270 19.10 15.90 9.10
C PRO A 270 19.01 14.82 8.01
N GLU A 271 18.16 15.03 7.01
CA GLU A 271 18.01 14.11 5.90
C GLU A 271 19.24 14.14 4.98
N GLN A 272 19.75 12.97 4.59
CA GLN A 272 20.81 12.88 3.57
C GLN A 272 20.23 13.10 2.16
N ASP A 273 19.04 12.55 1.89
CA ASP A 273 18.32 12.70 0.63
C ASP A 273 16.87 13.14 0.90
N PRO A 274 16.59 14.45 0.99
CA PRO A 274 15.22 14.94 1.19
C PRO A 274 14.26 14.57 0.05
N GLY A 275 14.77 14.26 -1.14
CA GLY A 275 14.02 13.82 -2.31
C GLY A 275 13.94 12.31 -2.48
N HIS A 276 14.20 11.54 -1.42
CA HIS A 276 14.20 10.07 -1.48
C HIS A 276 12.90 9.52 -2.06
N ARG A 277 13.02 8.46 -2.84
CA ARG A 277 11.90 7.86 -3.59
C ARG A 277 10.86 7.13 -2.74
N HIS A 278 11.21 6.69 -1.51
CA HIS A 278 10.27 6.06 -0.59
C HIS A 278 9.47 7.09 0.23
N PHE A 279 8.20 6.77 0.47
CA PHE A 279 7.30 7.52 1.35
C PHE A 279 7.07 6.79 2.67
N SER A 280 8.11 6.16 3.19
CA SER A 280 8.07 5.30 4.39
C SER A 280 7.47 6.00 5.61
N GLY A 281 7.82 7.27 5.85
CA GLY A 281 7.33 8.03 6.99
C GLY A 281 5.80 8.28 6.98
N VAL A 282 5.12 8.07 5.85
CA VAL A 282 3.68 8.29 5.72
C VAL A 282 2.89 7.01 5.40
N VAL A 283 3.50 5.83 5.61
CA VAL A 283 2.84 4.54 5.41
C VAL A 283 1.60 4.37 6.30
N GLY A 284 1.58 4.97 7.47
CA GLY A 284 0.41 4.99 8.36
C GLY A 284 -0.79 5.78 7.82
N PHE A 285 -0.57 6.66 6.82
CA PHE A 285 -1.63 7.33 6.10
C PHE A 285 -2.09 6.53 4.87
N HIS A 286 -1.14 6.01 4.05
CA HIS A 286 -1.43 5.11 2.93
C HIS A 286 -0.27 4.14 2.68
N PRO A 287 -0.52 2.81 2.64
CA PRO A 287 -1.84 2.12 2.65
C PRO A 287 -2.50 2.04 4.03
N GLY A 288 -1.77 2.28 5.13
CA GLY A 288 -2.29 2.22 6.49
C GLY A 288 -3.44 3.18 6.77
N THR A 289 -4.02 3.06 7.97
CA THR A 289 -5.20 3.81 8.41
C THR A 289 -5.00 4.51 9.75
N THR A 290 -3.84 4.34 10.37
CA THR A 290 -3.50 4.88 11.70
C THR A 290 -3.27 6.40 11.71
N ILE A 291 -3.05 7.00 10.54
CA ILE A 291 -3.14 8.45 10.31
C ILE A 291 -4.36 8.71 9.42
N ASN A 292 -5.30 9.52 9.87
CA ASN A 292 -6.54 9.73 9.13
C ASN A 292 -7.15 11.11 9.39
N PRO A 293 -8.00 11.63 8.47
CA PRO A 293 -8.54 12.98 8.59
C PRO A 293 -9.61 13.16 9.69
N TYR A 294 -10.05 12.07 10.32
CA TYR A 294 -11.13 12.11 11.31
C TYR A 294 -10.59 12.16 12.73
N ASP A 295 -9.60 11.33 13.04
CA ASP A 295 -9.05 11.18 14.40
C ASP A 295 -7.74 11.95 14.58
N THR A 296 -6.97 12.16 13.49
CA THR A 296 -5.62 12.77 13.51
C THR A 296 -5.43 13.82 12.41
N PRO A 297 -6.33 14.82 12.28
CA PRO A 297 -6.29 15.79 11.18
C PRO A 297 -4.98 16.62 11.14
N GLU A 298 -4.36 16.87 12.28
CA GLU A 298 -3.06 17.55 12.38
C GLU A 298 -1.92 16.72 11.75
N LEU A 299 -1.98 15.40 11.87
CA LEU A 299 -1.01 14.50 11.24
C LEU A 299 -1.20 14.45 9.73
N VAL A 300 -2.43 14.63 9.23
CA VAL A 300 -2.69 14.71 7.78
C VAL A 300 -2.03 15.95 7.16
N GLU A 301 -1.98 17.08 7.87
CA GLU A 301 -1.19 18.23 7.43
C GLU A 301 0.31 17.88 7.42
N GLY A 302 0.79 17.17 8.42
CA GLY A 302 2.17 16.62 8.45
C GLY A 302 2.48 15.72 7.26
N VAL A 303 1.51 14.90 6.81
CA VAL A 303 1.63 14.10 5.58
C VAL A 303 1.76 15.00 4.34
N ARG A 304 0.96 16.06 4.22
CA ARG A 304 1.08 17.02 3.11
C ARG A 304 2.47 17.64 3.05
N ARG A 305 2.98 18.12 4.18
CA ARG A 305 4.33 18.68 4.28
C ARG A 305 5.42 17.68 3.93
N PHE A 306 5.26 16.42 4.33
CA PHE A 306 6.18 15.35 3.97
C PHE A 306 6.24 15.15 2.44
N ILE A 307 5.09 15.05 1.79
CA ILE A 307 4.99 14.90 0.33
C ILE A 307 5.58 16.13 -0.38
N GLU A 308 5.18 17.35 0.01
CA GLU A 308 5.70 18.60 -0.56
C GLU A 308 7.22 18.64 -0.49
N ARG A 309 7.80 18.26 0.65
CA ARG A 309 9.25 18.24 0.83
C ARG A 309 9.92 17.22 -0.08
N ARG A 310 9.42 15.98 -0.17
CA ARG A 310 9.93 14.99 -1.12
C ARG A 310 9.93 15.52 -2.55
N LEU A 311 8.84 16.11 -2.97
CA LEU A 311 8.67 16.66 -4.32
C LEU A 311 9.58 17.86 -4.59
N GLN A 312 9.78 18.75 -3.62
CA GLN A 312 10.67 19.91 -3.75
C GLN A 312 12.10 19.49 -4.08
N TYR A 313 12.54 18.32 -3.61
CA TYR A 313 13.88 17.79 -3.84
C TYR A 313 13.92 16.67 -4.89
N GLY A 314 12.86 16.51 -5.71
CA GLY A 314 12.83 15.63 -6.87
C GLY A 314 12.34 14.21 -6.60
N GLY A 315 11.73 13.93 -5.45
CA GLY A 315 11.12 12.64 -5.16
C GLY A 315 9.94 12.31 -6.06
N GLY A 316 9.48 11.04 -6.03
CA GLY A 316 8.33 10.61 -6.83
C GLY A 316 8.60 10.42 -8.33
N HIS A 317 9.87 10.33 -8.73
CA HIS A 317 10.27 10.31 -10.13
C HIS A 317 10.25 8.92 -10.80
N ILE A 318 10.29 7.83 -10.03
CA ILE A 318 10.26 6.45 -10.55
C ILE A 318 8.84 5.88 -10.52
N GLY A 319 8.57 4.80 -11.30
CA GLY A 319 7.24 4.28 -11.53
C GLY A 319 6.44 4.00 -10.25
N TRP A 320 6.89 3.10 -9.38
CA TRP A 320 6.17 2.78 -8.14
C TRP A 320 6.10 3.96 -7.15
N SER A 321 7.12 4.81 -7.10
CA SER A 321 7.10 6.00 -6.25
C SER A 321 6.04 7.02 -6.73
N CYS A 322 5.95 7.20 -8.06
CA CYS A 322 4.90 8.00 -8.69
C CYS A 322 3.50 7.38 -8.46
N ALA A 323 3.39 6.06 -8.57
CA ALA A 323 2.13 5.35 -8.27
C ALA A 323 1.72 5.48 -6.79
N TRP A 324 2.67 5.50 -5.86
CA TRP A 324 2.38 5.78 -4.44
C TRP A 324 1.82 7.19 -4.26
N LEU A 325 2.38 8.20 -4.96
CA LEU A 325 1.86 9.57 -4.96
C LEU A 325 0.43 9.66 -5.50
N ILE A 326 0.07 8.89 -6.54
CA ILE A 326 -1.32 8.84 -7.04
C ILE A 326 -2.26 8.44 -5.90
N ASN A 327 -1.91 7.37 -5.17
CA ASN A 327 -2.72 6.87 -4.05
C ASN A 327 -2.75 7.84 -2.86
N LEU A 328 -1.59 8.44 -2.50
CA LEU A 328 -1.51 9.45 -1.43
C LEU A 328 -2.37 10.68 -1.74
N CYS A 329 -2.30 11.20 -2.98
CA CYS A 329 -3.12 12.32 -3.42
C CYS A 329 -4.61 11.96 -3.46
N ALA A 330 -4.96 10.77 -3.94
CA ALA A 330 -6.34 10.29 -3.91
C ALA A 330 -6.86 10.22 -2.46
N ARG A 331 -6.05 9.72 -1.51
CA ARG A 331 -6.42 9.67 -0.08
C ARG A 331 -6.54 11.06 0.54
N LEU A 332 -5.73 12.03 0.09
CA LEU A 332 -5.84 13.44 0.50
C LEU A 332 -7.05 14.17 -0.10
N GLY A 333 -7.78 13.54 -1.03
CA GLY A 333 -8.87 14.18 -1.77
C GLY A 333 -8.41 15.12 -2.89
N ASP A 334 -7.13 15.05 -3.28
CA ASP A 334 -6.54 15.88 -4.33
C ASP A 334 -6.49 15.12 -5.66
N GLY A 335 -7.62 15.09 -6.36
CA GLY A 335 -7.76 14.42 -7.64
C GLY A 335 -6.91 15.03 -8.76
N ASN A 336 -6.68 16.34 -8.74
CA ASN A 336 -5.87 17.01 -9.76
C ASN A 336 -4.40 16.61 -9.65
N SER A 337 -3.85 16.58 -8.45
CA SER A 337 -2.49 16.09 -8.21
C SER A 337 -2.37 14.58 -8.51
N ALA A 338 -3.37 13.77 -8.15
CA ALA A 338 -3.38 12.35 -8.50
C ALA A 338 -3.33 12.14 -10.03
N LEU A 339 -4.14 12.88 -10.78
CA LEU A 339 -4.14 12.84 -12.25
C LEU A 339 -2.81 13.33 -12.84
N PHE A 340 -2.21 14.36 -12.26
CA PHE A 340 -0.88 14.85 -12.68
C PHE A 340 0.19 13.76 -12.56
N PHE A 341 0.23 13.04 -11.44
CA PHE A 341 1.18 11.94 -11.24
C PHE A 341 0.87 10.75 -12.15
N LEU A 342 -0.40 10.43 -12.39
CA LEU A 342 -0.81 9.40 -13.35
C LEU A 342 -0.34 9.74 -14.77
N ALA A 343 -0.49 10.99 -15.20
CA ALA A 343 0.02 11.45 -16.49
C ALA A 343 1.56 11.38 -16.56
N ASN A 344 2.26 11.74 -15.47
CA ASN A 344 3.72 11.65 -15.41
C ASN A 344 4.22 10.20 -15.47
N LEU A 345 3.56 9.27 -14.78
CA LEU A 345 3.86 7.85 -14.85
C LEU A 345 3.76 7.34 -16.30
N LEU A 346 2.66 7.65 -16.97
CA LEU A 346 2.48 7.28 -18.38
C LEU A 346 3.49 7.94 -19.32
N LYS A 347 3.92 9.18 -19.05
CA LYS A 347 4.87 9.92 -19.90
C LYS A 347 6.30 9.45 -19.72
N LYS A 348 6.74 9.25 -18.47
CA LYS A 348 8.15 9.11 -18.11
C LYS A 348 8.52 7.70 -17.66
N SER A 349 7.61 7.02 -16.95
CA SER A 349 7.87 5.74 -16.30
C SER A 349 7.07 4.59 -16.90
N SER A 350 6.76 4.65 -18.20
CA SER A 350 6.12 3.53 -18.92
C SER A 350 6.73 3.35 -20.28
N TYR A 351 6.89 2.08 -20.69
CA TYR A 351 7.19 1.72 -22.08
C TYR A 351 5.99 1.97 -23.00
N ASP A 352 6.23 1.93 -24.32
CA ASP A 352 5.15 2.11 -25.29
C ASP A 352 4.08 1.01 -25.26
N ASN A 353 4.39 -0.14 -24.67
CA ASN A 353 3.45 -1.23 -24.39
C ASN A 353 2.70 -1.06 -23.06
N LEU A 354 2.84 0.08 -22.38
CA LEU A 354 2.23 0.44 -21.10
C LEU A 354 2.77 -0.32 -19.88
N PHE A 355 3.83 -1.08 -20.00
CA PHE A 355 4.54 -1.64 -18.86
C PHE A 355 5.30 -0.53 -18.13
N ASP A 356 5.29 -0.56 -16.81
CA ASP A 356 6.06 0.36 -15.97
C ASP A 356 7.57 0.13 -16.11
N LEU A 357 8.38 1.15 -15.85
CA LEU A 357 9.83 1.06 -15.96
C LEU A 357 10.57 1.82 -14.86
N HIS A 358 11.77 1.34 -14.58
CA HIS A 358 12.72 1.93 -13.66
C HIS A 358 14.15 1.86 -14.28
N PRO A 359 14.93 2.94 -14.28
CA PRO A 359 14.57 4.33 -14.00
C PRO A 359 13.70 4.95 -15.11
N PRO A 360 13.17 6.17 -14.92
CA PRO A 360 12.40 6.86 -15.96
C PRO A 360 13.18 7.03 -17.27
N LEU A 361 12.45 7.12 -18.39
CA LEU A 361 13.02 7.31 -19.72
C LEU A 361 13.97 8.51 -19.78
N GLY A 362 15.19 8.27 -20.22
CA GLY A 362 16.23 9.29 -20.39
C GLY A 362 16.98 9.67 -19.10
N GLU A 363 16.62 9.10 -17.96
CA GLU A 363 17.27 9.36 -16.66
C GLU A 363 18.22 8.24 -16.21
N SER A 364 18.41 7.22 -17.04
CA SER A 364 19.16 6.00 -16.72
C SER A 364 20.67 6.20 -16.48
N LYS A 365 21.24 7.37 -16.83
CA LYS A 365 22.69 7.64 -16.68
C LYS A 365 23.60 6.49 -17.13
N GLY A 366 23.18 5.73 -18.14
CA GLY A 366 23.88 4.56 -18.65
C GLY A 366 23.45 3.22 -18.02
N GLU A 367 22.56 3.21 -17.08
CA GLU A 367 21.92 1.99 -16.59
C GLU A 367 20.83 1.52 -17.56
N ARG A 368 20.62 0.21 -17.63
CA ARG A 368 19.54 -0.35 -18.44
C ARG A 368 18.20 -0.07 -17.80
N GLU A 369 17.26 0.47 -18.56
CA GLU A 369 15.86 0.55 -18.14
C GLU A 369 15.28 -0.84 -17.91
N VAL A 370 14.58 -1.02 -16.80
CA VAL A 370 14.08 -2.31 -16.35
C VAL A 370 12.57 -2.20 -16.12
N PHE A 371 11.84 -3.20 -16.58
CA PHE A 371 10.44 -3.35 -16.25
C PHE A 371 10.27 -3.71 -14.76
N GLN A 372 9.39 -2.97 -14.07
CA GLN A 372 8.85 -3.32 -12.75
C GLN A 372 7.33 -3.22 -12.80
N ILE A 373 6.61 -4.19 -12.23
CA ILE A 373 5.14 -4.24 -12.37
C ILE A 373 4.39 -3.42 -11.32
N ASP A 374 5.07 -3.07 -10.24
CA ASP A 374 4.49 -2.38 -9.09
C ASP A 374 3.88 -1.02 -9.44
N GLY A 375 4.52 -0.22 -10.29
CA GLY A 375 3.96 1.03 -10.77
C GLY A 375 2.66 0.84 -11.57
N ASN A 376 2.54 -0.24 -12.35
CA ASN A 376 1.29 -0.61 -13.02
C ASN A 376 0.17 -0.85 -12.02
N PHE A 377 0.41 -1.69 -11.03
CA PHE A 377 -0.61 -2.10 -10.06
C PHE A 377 -0.99 -0.95 -9.11
N GLY A 378 0.01 -0.21 -8.62
CA GLY A 378 -0.24 0.98 -7.81
C GLY A 378 -1.05 2.05 -8.54
N ALA A 379 -0.84 2.21 -9.85
CA ALA A 379 -1.66 3.14 -10.65
C ALA A 379 -3.11 2.68 -10.79
N ALA A 380 -3.38 1.37 -10.94
CA ALA A 380 -4.76 0.86 -10.98
C ALA A 380 -5.49 1.11 -9.65
N SER A 381 -4.81 0.85 -8.52
CA SER A 381 -5.32 1.18 -7.19
C SER A 381 -5.61 2.67 -7.06
N GLY A 382 -4.68 3.53 -7.50
CA GLY A 382 -4.83 4.98 -7.45
C GLY A 382 -6.02 5.49 -8.27
N ILE A 383 -6.21 5.00 -9.50
CA ILE A 383 -7.38 5.35 -10.34
C ILE A 383 -8.68 4.95 -9.63
N ALA A 384 -8.75 3.73 -9.08
CA ALA A 384 -9.91 3.29 -8.34
C ALA A 384 -10.15 4.14 -7.09
N SER A 385 -9.08 4.48 -6.34
CA SER A 385 -9.13 5.29 -5.12
C SER A 385 -9.55 6.75 -5.36
N MET A 386 -9.37 7.29 -6.57
CA MET A 386 -9.89 8.60 -6.94
C MET A 386 -11.43 8.59 -7.03
N LEU A 387 -12.04 7.43 -7.29
CA LEU A 387 -13.48 7.26 -7.52
C LEU A 387 -14.20 6.61 -6.34
N LEU A 388 -13.51 5.78 -5.56
CA LEU A 388 -14.09 5.07 -4.43
C LEU A 388 -13.08 5.03 -3.28
N ARG A 389 -13.52 5.36 -2.09
CA ARG A 389 -12.77 5.10 -0.85
C ARG A 389 -13.68 4.35 0.11
N SER A 390 -13.20 3.21 0.62
CA SER A 390 -13.86 2.48 1.69
C SER A 390 -12.87 2.23 2.82
N CYS A 391 -13.04 2.91 3.91
CA CYS A 391 -12.26 2.78 5.14
C CYS A 391 -12.99 3.52 6.26
N TYR A 392 -12.55 3.34 7.49
CA TYR A 392 -13.13 4.01 8.66
C TYR A 392 -14.65 3.75 8.82
N GLY A 393 -15.13 2.56 8.39
CA GLY A 393 -16.54 2.18 8.49
C GLY A 393 -17.49 2.91 7.54
N MET A 394 -16.97 3.52 6.46
CA MET A 394 -17.77 4.25 5.48
C MET A 394 -17.33 3.99 4.04
N ILE A 395 -18.24 4.25 3.12
CA ILE A 395 -17.97 4.30 1.68
C ILE A 395 -18.10 5.74 1.20
N GLU A 396 -17.05 6.27 0.58
CA GLU A 396 -17.08 7.60 -0.01
C GLU A 396 -16.96 7.49 -1.54
N LEU A 397 -17.92 8.08 -2.23
CA LEU A 397 -18.00 8.12 -3.68
C LEU A 397 -17.34 9.39 -4.19
N LEU A 398 -16.53 9.27 -5.24
CA LEU A 398 -15.85 10.36 -5.93
C LEU A 398 -14.96 11.22 -4.99
N PRO A 399 -14.21 10.62 -4.05
CA PRO A 399 -13.47 11.36 -3.02
C PRO A 399 -12.38 12.27 -3.58
N ALA A 400 -11.87 11.98 -4.78
CA ALA A 400 -10.77 12.71 -5.42
C ALA A 400 -10.97 12.80 -6.94
N LEU A 401 -12.16 13.23 -7.36
CA LEU A 401 -12.48 13.37 -8.78
C LEU A 401 -11.73 14.58 -9.37
N PRO A 402 -10.85 14.40 -10.38
CA PRO A 402 -10.12 15.52 -10.98
C PRO A 402 -11.01 16.36 -11.90
N ASP A 403 -10.69 17.63 -12.06
CA ASP A 403 -11.44 18.58 -12.90
C ASP A 403 -11.57 18.13 -14.36
N ALA A 404 -10.59 17.36 -14.86
CA ALA A 404 -10.61 16.83 -16.22
C ALA A 404 -11.65 15.71 -16.42
N TRP A 405 -12.11 15.04 -15.36
CA TRP A 405 -13.07 13.94 -15.43
C TRP A 405 -14.49 14.43 -15.16
N LYS A 406 -14.98 15.35 -15.99
CA LYS A 406 -16.29 16.00 -15.83
C LYS A 406 -17.46 15.02 -15.78
N SER A 407 -17.41 13.98 -16.60
CA SER A 407 -18.46 12.97 -16.68
C SER A 407 -17.84 11.62 -16.93
N GLY A 408 -18.43 10.57 -16.36
CA GLY A 408 -17.94 9.22 -16.53
C GLY A 408 -18.79 8.19 -15.81
N ARG A 409 -18.35 6.95 -15.94
CA ARG A 409 -18.96 5.78 -15.29
C ARG A 409 -17.87 4.78 -14.92
N MET A 410 -18.00 4.22 -13.74
CA MET A 410 -17.15 3.12 -13.27
C MET A 410 -18.06 2.03 -12.70
N GLU A 411 -17.83 0.79 -13.10
CA GLU A 411 -18.66 -0.34 -12.67
C GLU A 411 -17.82 -1.40 -11.99
N GLY A 412 -18.41 -2.02 -10.96
CA GLY A 412 -17.86 -3.19 -10.31
C GLY A 412 -16.61 -2.95 -9.48
N LEU A 413 -16.40 -1.75 -8.91
CA LEU A 413 -15.46 -1.56 -7.82
C LEU A 413 -15.95 -2.29 -6.57
N LEU A 414 -15.03 -2.70 -5.71
CA LEU A 414 -15.38 -3.35 -4.45
C LEU A 414 -14.99 -2.44 -3.28
N ALA A 415 -15.92 -2.24 -2.36
CA ALA A 415 -15.69 -1.60 -1.09
C ALA A 415 -15.54 -2.64 0.03
N GLU A 416 -14.94 -2.24 1.16
CA GLU A 416 -14.87 -3.07 2.37
C GLU A 416 -16.27 -3.55 2.78
N GLY A 417 -16.36 -4.74 3.37
CA GLY A 417 -17.62 -5.40 3.69
C GLY A 417 -18.23 -6.15 2.50
N GLY A 418 -17.48 -6.35 1.40
CA GLY A 418 -17.97 -7.07 0.22
C GLY A 418 -19.08 -6.33 -0.53
N VAL A 419 -18.99 -5.01 -0.58
CA VAL A 419 -19.98 -4.16 -1.26
C VAL A 419 -19.47 -3.81 -2.67
N GLU A 420 -20.10 -4.36 -3.70
CA GLU A 420 -19.84 -3.96 -5.07
C GLU A 420 -20.48 -2.61 -5.36
N VAL A 421 -19.73 -1.70 -5.98
CA VAL A 421 -20.12 -0.31 -6.21
C VAL A 421 -19.94 0.05 -7.67
N SER A 422 -21.02 0.57 -8.29
CA SER A 422 -20.99 1.20 -9.60
C SER A 422 -21.40 2.67 -9.47
N ILE A 423 -20.68 3.56 -10.16
CA ILE A 423 -20.85 5.01 -10.01
C ILE A 423 -20.97 5.64 -11.40
N GLU A 424 -21.93 6.54 -11.56
CA GLU A 424 -22.06 7.41 -12.72
C GLU A 424 -22.10 8.87 -12.25
N TRP A 425 -21.32 9.73 -12.91
CA TRP A 425 -21.27 11.16 -12.60
C TRP A 425 -21.34 11.99 -13.88
N LYS A 426 -21.87 13.20 -13.74
CA LYS A 426 -21.96 14.19 -14.80
C LYS A 426 -21.72 15.58 -14.22
N ASP A 427 -20.91 16.38 -14.91
CA ASP A 427 -20.53 17.73 -14.49
C ASP A 427 -20.03 17.77 -13.03
N HIS A 428 -19.19 16.78 -12.65
CA HIS A 428 -18.65 16.54 -11.30
C HIS A 428 -19.69 16.21 -10.22
N GLN A 429 -20.94 15.96 -10.59
CA GLN A 429 -22.00 15.58 -9.66
C GLN A 429 -22.32 14.11 -9.81
N LEU A 430 -22.61 13.46 -8.69
CA LEU A 430 -23.15 12.11 -8.69
C LEU A 430 -24.48 12.11 -9.45
N VAL A 431 -24.64 11.23 -10.42
CA VAL A 431 -25.92 10.96 -11.10
C VAL A 431 -26.56 9.74 -10.47
N LEU A 432 -25.78 8.67 -10.36
CA LEU A 432 -26.26 7.38 -9.89
C LEU A 432 -25.11 6.62 -9.20
N ALA A 433 -25.40 5.99 -8.08
CA ALA A 433 -24.56 4.90 -7.56
C ALA A 433 -25.45 3.68 -7.30
N VAL A 434 -24.94 2.50 -7.65
CA VAL A 434 -25.56 1.21 -7.36
C VAL A 434 -24.64 0.46 -6.41
N LEU A 435 -25.17 0.04 -5.27
CA LEU A 435 -24.47 -0.73 -4.26
C LEU A 435 -25.12 -2.09 -4.12
N LYS A 436 -24.28 -3.15 -4.14
CA LYS A 436 -24.73 -4.53 -3.95
C LYS A 436 -23.83 -5.19 -2.91
N SER A 437 -24.42 -5.75 -1.86
CA SER A 437 -23.67 -6.40 -0.77
C SER A 437 -23.82 -7.91 -0.83
N CYS A 438 -22.74 -8.61 -0.54
CA CYS A 438 -22.76 -10.08 -0.38
C CYS A 438 -23.27 -10.54 0.99
N VAL A 439 -23.48 -9.61 1.94
CA VAL A 439 -23.99 -9.87 3.30
C VAL A 439 -24.99 -8.79 3.70
N SER A 440 -25.87 -9.10 4.67
CA SER A 440 -26.73 -8.08 5.26
C SER A 440 -25.93 -7.18 6.19
N GLN A 441 -25.94 -5.86 5.96
CA GLN A 441 -25.20 -4.89 6.75
C GLN A 441 -25.74 -3.47 6.66
N GLU A 442 -25.40 -2.64 7.64
CA GLU A 442 -25.60 -1.19 7.60
C GLU A 442 -24.29 -0.50 7.22
N ILE A 443 -24.36 0.45 6.32
CA ILE A 443 -23.22 1.23 5.85
C ILE A 443 -23.56 2.72 5.78
N GLU A 444 -22.55 3.56 6.05
CA GLU A 444 -22.62 4.98 5.74
C GLU A 444 -21.98 5.23 4.38
N VAL A 445 -22.73 5.86 3.48
CA VAL A 445 -22.24 6.29 2.16
C VAL A 445 -22.16 7.80 2.15
N ARG A 446 -21.08 8.35 1.59
CA ARG A 446 -20.85 9.80 1.45
C ARG A 446 -20.54 10.14 0.00
N CYS A 447 -21.00 11.31 -0.45
CA CYS A 447 -20.62 11.91 -1.73
C CYS A 447 -20.88 13.42 -1.69
N CYS A 448 -19.88 14.23 -2.06
CA CYS A 448 -20.05 15.68 -2.25
C CYS A 448 -20.73 16.39 -1.05
N GLY A 449 -20.40 15.99 0.18
CA GLY A 449 -20.95 16.54 1.41
C GLY A 449 -22.32 15.93 1.84
N GLN A 450 -22.93 15.12 1.02
CA GLN A 450 -24.15 14.37 1.39
C GLN A 450 -23.80 13.07 2.09
N LYS A 451 -24.71 12.58 2.93
CA LYS A 451 -24.55 11.33 3.71
C LYS A 451 -25.83 10.51 3.66
N TRP A 452 -25.68 9.22 3.45
CA TRP A 452 -26.77 8.24 3.49
C TRP A 452 -26.42 7.11 4.44
N LYS A 453 -27.34 6.76 5.33
CA LYS A 453 -27.28 5.49 6.07
C LYS A 453 -28.12 4.48 5.30
N ILE A 454 -27.52 3.40 4.88
CA ILE A 454 -28.13 2.42 4.00
C ILE A 454 -28.07 1.06 4.69
N HIS A 455 -29.23 0.42 4.77
CA HIS A 455 -29.34 -0.99 5.12
C HIS A 455 -29.38 -1.81 3.83
N LEU A 456 -28.40 -2.69 3.62
CA LEU A 456 -28.34 -3.63 2.51
C LEU A 456 -28.72 -5.02 3.02
N GLN A 457 -29.64 -5.70 2.34
CA GLN A 457 -29.84 -7.13 2.50
C GLN A 457 -28.80 -7.89 1.65
N GLU A 458 -28.57 -9.15 1.98
CA GLU A 458 -27.70 -10.01 1.18
C GLU A 458 -28.20 -10.08 -0.28
N ASN A 459 -27.30 -9.80 -1.22
CA ASN A 459 -27.55 -9.73 -2.67
C ASN A 459 -28.54 -8.66 -3.14
N GLU A 460 -28.97 -7.76 -2.24
CA GLU A 460 -29.83 -6.63 -2.60
C GLU A 460 -29.03 -5.53 -3.30
N GLU A 461 -29.63 -4.93 -4.32
CA GLU A 461 -29.11 -3.72 -4.96
C GLU A 461 -29.85 -2.49 -4.42
N LYS A 462 -29.08 -1.51 -3.97
CA LYS A 462 -29.57 -0.18 -3.59
C LYS A 462 -29.05 0.87 -4.54
N VAL A 463 -29.95 1.78 -4.91
CA VAL A 463 -29.66 2.88 -5.82
C VAL A 463 -29.67 4.18 -5.04
N ILE A 464 -28.58 4.92 -5.13
CA ILE A 464 -28.46 6.31 -4.67
C ILE A 464 -28.53 7.20 -5.91
N LYS A 465 -29.37 8.23 -5.88
CA LYS A 465 -29.42 9.29 -6.89
C LYS A 465 -28.81 10.55 -6.29
N GLY A 466 -27.98 11.24 -7.06
CA GLY A 466 -27.37 12.51 -6.67
C GLY A 466 -28.30 13.69 -6.79
#